data_6148214cc8eb17f4817923d4c38e3c1b
#
_entry.id   6148214cc8eb17f4817923d4c38e3c1b
#
_cell.length_a   1.000
_cell.length_b   1.000
_cell.length_c   1.000
_cell.angle_alpha   90.00
_cell.angle_beta   90.00
_cell.angle_gamma   90.00
#
_symmetry.space_group_name_H-M   'P 1'
#
loop_
_entity.id
_entity.type
_entity.pdbx_description
1 polymer ?
#
loop_
_entity_poly.entity_id
_entity_poly.type
_entity_poly.pdbx_seq_one_letter_code
_entity_poly.pdbx_strand_id
1 'polypeptide(L)'
;MRKILSNCPVSCFADEISVSLDRQIQVLNELGIKFVEFRSADGTGVADFTDEQAKEAKKRLDAAGIRVSAVGSPIGKIGIEDDFEAHMKKLQRIERIADIFETPYIRMFSFYLPENADPKDYRDAVMKRMERMVQEAKASRLVLLDENE
;
A
#
# COMPACT_ATOMS: atom_id res chain seq x y z
N MET A 1 -23.76 -8.05 19.92
CA MET A 1 -22.70 -7.31 19.23
C MET A 1 -21.37 -8.07 19.09
N ARG A 2 -21.02 -9.02 19.94
CA ARG A 2 -19.75 -9.81 19.84
C ARG A 2 -19.67 -10.83 18.70
N LYS A 3 -20.77 -11.28 18.11
CA LYS A 3 -20.79 -12.34 17.07
C LYS A 3 -20.45 -11.86 15.64
N ILE A 4 -20.56 -10.56 15.35
CA ILE A 4 -20.32 -10.03 14.00
C ILE A 4 -18.80 -9.86 13.75
N LEU A 5 -18.01 -9.54 14.78
CA LEU A 5 -16.57 -9.35 14.67
C LEU A 5 -15.76 -10.66 14.65
N SER A 6 -16.34 -11.80 15.07
CA SER A 6 -15.62 -13.08 15.12
C SER A 6 -15.28 -13.67 13.74
N ASN A 7 -15.94 -13.19 12.66
CA ASN A 7 -15.71 -13.66 11.28
C ASN A 7 -15.10 -12.58 10.37
N CYS A 8 -14.76 -11.41 10.91
CA CYS A 8 -14.11 -10.36 10.12
C CYS A 8 -12.59 -10.45 10.32
N PRO A 9 -11.80 -10.72 9.28
CA PRO A 9 -10.35 -10.72 9.39
C PRO A 9 -9.87 -9.29 9.71
N VAL A 10 -8.93 -9.19 10.65
CA VAL A 10 -8.30 -7.93 11.04
C VAL A 10 -6.95 -7.81 10.32
N SER A 11 -6.69 -6.66 9.75
CA SER A 11 -5.39 -6.24 9.23
C SER A 11 -4.92 -4.98 9.93
N CYS A 12 -3.62 -4.74 9.98
CA CYS A 12 -3.06 -3.54 10.61
C CYS A 12 -1.75 -3.09 9.91
N PHE A 13 -1.30 -1.89 10.25
CA PHE A 13 0.01 -1.34 9.90
C PHE A 13 1.04 -1.81 10.93
N ALA A 14 1.73 -2.90 10.66
CA ALA A 14 2.64 -3.50 11.62
C ALA A 14 3.96 -2.72 11.83
N ASP A 15 4.31 -1.84 10.90
CA ASP A 15 5.46 -0.95 11.01
C ASP A 15 5.29 0.12 12.12
N GLU A 16 4.08 0.34 12.61
CA GLU A 16 3.83 1.13 13.82
C GLU A 16 4.21 0.41 15.12
N ILE A 17 4.35 -0.90 15.07
CA ILE A 17 4.82 -1.72 16.19
C ILE A 17 6.35 -1.63 16.31
N SER A 18 7.04 -1.79 15.18
CA SER A 18 8.50 -1.83 15.13
C SER A 18 9.02 -1.66 13.71
N VAL A 19 10.22 -1.11 13.56
CA VAL A 19 10.96 -1.09 12.30
C VAL A 19 11.33 -2.51 11.84
N SER A 20 11.64 -3.42 12.79
CA SER A 20 12.06 -4.79 12.48
C SER A 20 10.88 -5.67 12.07
N LEU A 21 10.96 -6.30 10.90
CA LEU A 21 9.95 -7.25 10.42
C LEU A 21 9.78 -8.45 11.36
N ASP A 22 10.84 -8.96 11.98
CA ASP A 22 10.73 -10.06 12.94
C ASP A 22 9.90 -9.67 14.15
N ARG A 23 10.07 -8.45 14.66
CA ARG A 23 9.28 -7.96 15.79
C ARG A 23 7.83 -7.71 15.38
N GLN A 24 7.59 -7.18 14.18
CA GLN A 24 6.23 -7.06 13.63
C GLN A 24 5.53 -8.42 13.61
N ILE A 25 6.17 -9.43 13.00
CA ILE A 25 5.67 -10.81 12.89
C ILE A 25 5.38 -11.40 14.28
N GLN A 26 6.31 -11.23 15.23
CA GLN A 26 6.15 -11.74 16.58
C GLN A 26 4.88 -11.20 17.24
N VAL A 27 4.66 -9.88 17.22
CA VAL A 27 3.49 -9.25 17.83
C VAL A 27 2.20 -9.63 17.11
N LEU A 28 2.20 -9.68 15.79
CA LEU A 28 1.03 -10.14 15.02
C LEU A 28 0.61 -11.55 15.44
N ASN A 29 1.58 -12.47 15.62
CA ASN A 29 1.29 -13.83 16.08
C ASN A 29 0.81 -13.87 17.52
N GLU A 30 1.40 -13.09 18.43
CA GLU A 30 0.94 -12.97 19.83
C GLU A 30 -0.53 -12.52 19.91
N LEU A 31 -0.94 -11.62 18.99
CA LEU A 31 -2.31 -11.11 18.92
C LEU A 31 -3.26 -11.96 18.03
N GLY A 32 -2.75 -12.99 17.37
CA GLY A 32 -3.53 -13.83 16.46
C GLY A 32 -3.94 -13.13 15.16
N ILE A 33 -3.30 -12.02 14.79
CA ILE A 33 -3.55 -11.26 13.55
C ILE A 33 -2.86 -11.96 12.39
N LYS A 34 -3.61 -12.23 11.32
CA LYS A 34 -3.14 -13.00 10.16
C LYS A 34 -3.01 -12.19 8.88
N PHE A 35 -3.27 -10.90 8.94
CA PHE A 35 -3.16 -10.00 7.80
C PHE A 35 -2.40 -8.73 8.20
N VAL A 36 -1.60 -8.23 7.25
CA VAL A 36 -0.88 -6.96 7.39
C VAL A 36 -1.10 -6.11 6.14
N GLU A 37 -1.37 -4.83 6.31
CA GLU A 37 -1.18 -3.86 5.25
C GLU A 37 0.28 -3.41 5.28
N PHE A 38 1.04 -3.83 4.27
CA PHE A 38 2.49 -3.74 4.29
C PHE A 38 2.96 -2.38 3.77
N ARG A 39 3.54 -1.56 4.66
CA ARG A 39 4.09 -0.22 4.34
C ARG A 39 5.61 -0.17 4.37
N SER A 40 6.22 -0.75 5.39
CA SER A 40 7.67 -0.78 5.56
C SER A 40 8.14 -1.92 6.45
N ALA A 41 9.39 -2.32 6.29
CA ALA A 41 10.06 -3.25 7.17
C ALA A 41 11.59 -3.07 7.09
N ASP A 42 12.28 -3.38 8.19
CA ASP A 42 13.74 -3.36 8.31
C ASP A 42 14.36 -2.01 7.85
N GLY A 43 13.65 -0.90 8.12
CA GLY A 43 14.07 0.47 7.79
C GLY A 43 13.83 0.90 6.35
N THR A 44 13.17 0.07 5.53
CA THR A 44 12.90 0.38 4.12
C THR A 44 11.40 0.50 3.87
N GLY A 45 10.98 1.58 3.21
CA GLY A 45 9.61 1.74 2.73
C GLY A 45 9.32 0.81 1.54
N VAL A 46 8.08 0.35 1.42
CA VAL A 46 7.69 -0.63 0.40
C VAL A 46 7.98 -0.16 -1.03
N ALA A 47 7.92 1.15 -1.31
CA ALA A 47 8.22 1.71 -2.62
C ALA A 47 9.70 1.60 -3.03
N ASP A 48 10.58 1.41 -2.04
CA ASP A 48 12.03 1.35 -2.23
C ASP A 48 12.58 -0.09 -2.10
N PHE A 49 11.71 -1.07 -1.88
CA PHE A 49 12.11 -2.48 -1.83
C PHE A 49 12.66 -2.94 -3.17
N THR A 50 13.77 -3.72 -3.13
CA THR A 50 14.17 -4.54 -4.26
C THR A 50 13.27 -5.79 -4.36
N ASP A 51 13.30 -6.48 -5.49
CA ASP A 51 12.57 -7.76 -5.64
C ASP A 51 13.03 -8.79 -4.61
N GLU A 52 14.33 -8.83 -4.31
CA GLU A 52 14.93 -9.74 -3.34
C GLU A 52 14.43 -9.43 -1.92
N GLN A 53 14.38 -8.16 -1.55
CA GLN A 53 13.85 -7.73 -0.25
C GLN A 53 12.36 -8.07 -0.11
N ALA A 54 11.58 -7.85 -1.18
CA ALA A 54 10.15 -8.19 -1.18
C ALA A 54 9.94 -9.71 -1.05
N LYS A 55 10.69 -10.52 -1.78
CA LYS A 55 10.62 -11.99 -1.70
C LYS A 55 11.03 -12.51 -0.33
N GLU A 56 12.09 -11.94 0.28
CA GLU A 56 12.53 -12.35 1.61
C GLU A 56 11.48 -11.95 2.67
N ALA A 57 10.93 -10.74 2.61
CA ALA A 57 9.84 -10.32 3.49
C ALA A 57 8.60 -11.24 3.34
N LYS A 58 8.19 -11.54 2.10
CA LYS A 58 7.10 -12.48 1.81
C LYS A 58 7.35 -13.84 2.43
N LYS A 59 8.54 -14.40 2.24
CA LYS A 59 8.93 -15.70 2.81
C LYS A 59 8.82 -15.74 4.34
N ARG A 60 9.27 -14.68 5.02
CA ARG A 60 9.18 -14.55 6.48
C ARG A 60 7.73 -14.45 6.97
N LEU A 61 6.90 -13.68 6.26
CA LEU A 61 5.47 -13.56 6.56
C LEU A 61 4.74 -14.89 6.35
N ASP A 62 4.98 -15.58 5.23
CA ASP A 62 4.36 -16.87 4.92
C ASP A 62 4.74 -17.96 5.95
N ALA A 63 6.02 -18.01 6.34
CA ALA A 63 6.48 -18.94 7.38
C ALA A 63 5.78 -18.72 8.74
N ALA A 64 5.32 -17.49 9.01
CA ALA A 64 4.55 -17.12 10.19
C ALA A 64 3.02 -17.27 10.01
N GLY A 65 2.56 -17.66 8.82
CA GLY A 65 1.13 -17.76 8.50
C GLY A 65 0.43 -16.40 8.41
N ILE A 66 1.17 -15.34 8.06
CA ILE A 66 0.66 -13.97 7.88
C ILE A 66 0.65 -13.65 6.39
N ARG A 67 -0.45 -13.07 5.90
CA ARG A 67 -0.61 -12.64 4.51
C ARG A 67 -0.67 -11.13 4.40
N VAL A 68 -0.21 -10.60 3.28
CA VAL A 68 -0.36 -9.19 2.96
C VAL A 68 -1.78 -8.95 2.44
N SER A 69 -2.54 -8.12 3.14
CA SER A 69 -3.91 -7.73 2.74
C SER A 69 -3.91 -6.69 1.63
N ALA A 70 -2.98 -5.75 1.71
CA ALA A 70 -2.76 -4.70 0.72
C ALA A 70 -1.32 -4.18 0.82
N VAL A 71 -0.80 -3.63 -0.25
CA VAL A 71 0.41 -2.81 -0.21
C VAL A 71 0.04 -1.39 0.16
N GLY A 72 0.46 -0.94 1.35
CA GLY A 72 0.25 0.43 1.83
C GLY A 72 1.26 1.38 1.19
N SER A 73 0.98 1.88 0.01
CA SER A 73 1.91 2.62 -0.83
C SER A 73 1.87 4.14 -0.60
N PRO A 74 2.94 4.87 -0.97
CA PRO A 74 2.93 6.33 -1.01
C PRO A 74 2.37 6.90 -2.33
N ILE A 75 1.75 6.09 -3.17
CA ILE A 75 1.18 6.54 -4.45
C ILE A 75 0.09 7.57 -4.18
N GLY A 76 0.13 8.69 -4.91
CA GLY A 76 -0.73 9.85 -4.70
C GLY A 76 -0.19 10.89 -3.71
N LYS A 77 0.79 10.57 -2.87
CA LYS A 77 1.45 11.56 -1.98
C LYS A 77 2.48 12.41 -2.74
N ILE A 78 2.02 13.10 -3.76
CA ILE A 78 2.76 14.11 -4.52
C ILE A 78 1.85 15.31 -4.80
N GLY A 79 2.44 16.46 -5.11
CA GLY A 79 1.69 17.62 -5.60
C GLY A 79 1.00 17.34 -6.93
N ILE A 80 -0.17 17.92 -7.13
CA ILE A 80 -0.90 17.77 -8.39
C ILE A 80 -0.13 18.36 -9.59
N GLU A 81 0.85 19.22 -9.35
CA GLU A 81 1.70 19.85 -10.37
C GLU A 81 3.04 19.13 -10.56
N ASP A 82 3.36 18.13 -9.72
CA ASP A 82 4.61 17.38 -9.80
C ASP A 82 4.67 16.44 -11.04
N ASP A 83 5.89 15.93 -11.32
CA ASP A 83 6.13 15.02 -12.43
C ASP A 83 5.34 13.72 -12.29
N PHE A 84 4.24 13.65 -13.00
CA PHE A 84 3.35 12.51 -12.99
C PHE A 84 3.93 11.28 -13.70
N GLU A 85 4.79 11.45 -14.71
CA GLU A 85 5.41 10.30 -15.40
C GLU A 85 6.40 9.56 -14.49
N ALA A 86 7.18 10.29 -13.69
CA ALA A 86 8.02 9.70 -12.66
C ALA A 86 7.17 8.95 -11.61
N HIS A 87 6.00 9.52 -11.27
CA HIS A 87 5.07 8.90 -10.33
C HIS A 87 4.43 7.61 -10.89
N MET A 88 4.10 7.58 -12.18
CA MET A 88 3.61 6.36 -12.84
C MET A 88 4.64 5.23 -12.82
N LYS A 89 5.94 5.53 -12.99
CA LYS A 89 7.00 4.52 -12.82
C LYS A 89 7.06 3.96 -11.40
N LYS A 90 6.80 4.81 -10.40
CA LYS A 90 6.70 4.37 -9.00
C LYS A 90 5.49 3.46 -8.79
N LEU A 91 4.34 3.76 -9.40
CA LEU A 91 3.17 2.88 -9.37
C LEU A 91 3.50 1.51 -9.98
N GLN A 92 4.13 1.45 -11.13
CA GLN A 92 4.56 0.18 -11.76
C GLN A 92 5.50 -0.62 -10.86
N ARG A 93 6.39 0.06 -10.12
CA ARG A 93 7.22 -0.61 -9.11
C ARG A 93 6.38 -1.21 -7.98
N ILE A 94 5.40 -0.49 -7.47
CA ILE A 94 4.48 -0.96 -6.42
C ILE A 94 3.62 -2.13 -6.93
N GLU A 95 3.18 -2.11 -8.18
CA GLU A 95 2.45 -3.22 -8.81
C GLU A 95 3.29 -4.50 -8.82
N ARG A 96 4.57 -4.37 -9.14
CA ARG A 96 5.52 -5.49 -9.06
C ARG A 96 5.67 -6.04 -7.64
N ILE A 97 5.71 -5.17 -6.64
CA ILE A 97 5.76 -5.57 -5.23
C ILE A 97 4.46 -6.26 -4.81
N ALA A 98 3.30 -5.75 -5.24
CA ALA A 98 2.00 -6.36 -4.95
C ALA A 98 1.90 -7.79 -5.54
N ASP A 99 2.42 -8.00 -6.75
CA ASP A 99 2.53 -9.33 -7.37
C ASP A 99 3.39 -10.27 -6.52
N ILE A 100 4.57 -9.84 -6.06
CA ILE A 100 5.44 -10.63 -5.18
C ILE A 100 4.74 -10.97 -3.86
N PHE A 101 4.00 -10.04 -3.27
CA PHE A 101 3.23 -10.26 -2.05
C PHE A 101 1.92 -11.03 -2.24
N GLU A 102 1.56 -11.35 -3.49
CA GLU A 102 0.32 -12.07 -3.85
C GLU A 102 -0.94 -11.36 -3.32
N THR A 103 -0.96 -10.04 -3.37
CA THR A 103 -2.14 -9.24 -3.02
C THR A 103 -2.63 -8.44 -4.21
N PRO A 104 -3.95 -8.44 -4.49
CA PRO A 104 -4.50 -7.64 -5.57
C PRO A 104 -4.73 -6.16 -5.18
N TYR A 105 -4.42 -5.76 -3.96
CA TYR A 105 -4.79 -4.46 -3.43
C TYR A 105 -3.58 -3.57 -3.18
N ILE A 106 -3.66 -2.33 -3.68
CA ILE A 106 -2.70 -1.26 -3.42
C ILE A 106 -3.47 -0.09 -2.81
N ARG A 107 -3.15 0.29 -1.57
CA ARG A 107 -3.67 1.53 -1.00
C ARG A 107 -2.86 2.72 -1.52
N MET A 108 -3.55 3.79 -1.86
CA MET A 108 -3.03 5.02 -2.44
C MET A 108 -3.75 6.25 -1.90
N PHE A 109 -3.37 7.43 -2.36
CA PHE A 109 -3.92 8.73 -2.01
C PHE A 109 -4.24 9.56 -3.27
N SER A 110 -4.87 10.73 -3.11
CA SER A 110 -5.41 11.52 -4.20
C SER A 110 -4.77 12.91 -4.37
N PHE A 111 -3.47 13.02 -4.27
CA PHE A 111 -2.62 14.19 -4.53
C PHE A 111 -2.75 15.35 -3.52
N TYR A 112 -1.67 16.08 -3.33
CA TYR A 112 -1.65 17.35 -2.61
C TYR A 112 -1.95 18.50 -3.58
N LEU A 113 -2.78 19.45 -3.14
CA LEU A 113 -3.06 20.67 -3.87
C LEU A 113 -2.10 21.78 -3.40
N PRO A 114 -1.85 22.80 -4.26
CA PRO A 114 -1.13 23.99 -3.83
C PRO A 114 -1.81 24.67 -2.62
N GLU A 115 -1.01 25.32 -1.79
CA GLU A 115 -1.53 26.05 -0.63
C GLU A 115 -2.56 27.11 -1.06
N ASN A 116 -3.70 27.15 -0.36
CA ASN A 116 -4.83 28.05 -0.63
C ASN A 116 -5.54 27.83 -1.99
N ALA A 117 -5.30 26.72 -2.68
CA ALA A 117 -6.03 26.39 -3.91
C ALA A 117 -7.49 26.01 -3.61
N ASP A 118 -8.43 26.41 -4.49
CA ASP A 118 -9.78 25.84 -4.45
C ASP A 118 -9.74 24.41 -5.05
N PRO A 119 -10.13 23.37 -4.31
CA PRO A 119 -10.14 22.00 -4.82
C PRO A 119 -10.96 21.82 -6.11
N LYS A 120 -11.95 22.66 -6.35
CA LYS A 120 -12.78 22.62 -7.55
C LYS A 120 -11.99 22.90 -8.83
N ASP A 121 -10.97 23.77 -8.75
CA ASP A 121 -10.14 24.13 -9.90
C ASP A 121 -9.24 22.97 -10.36
N TYR A 122 -8.92 22.06 -9.44
CA TYR A 122 -8.03 20.92 -9.69
C TYR A 122 -8.76 19.61 -9.93
N ARG A 123 -10.09 19.57 -9.76
CA ARG A 123 -10.89 18.38 -9.88
C ARG A 123 -10.60 17.58 -11.16
N ASP A 124 -10.61 18.25 -12.29
CA ASP A 124 -10.43 17.60 -13.61
C ASP A 124 -9.00 17.07 -13.77
N ALA A 125 -7.99 17.78 -13.27
CA ALA A 125 -6.60 17.34 -13.27
C ALA A 125 -6.42 16.09 -12.40
N VAL A 126 -6.98 16.07 -11.17
CA VAL A 126 -6.98 14.92 -10.27
C VAL A 126 -7.67 13.73 -10.94
N MET A 127 -8.88 13.91 -11.46
CA MET A 127 -9.65 12.83 -12.11
C MET A 127 -8.90 12.24 -13.30
N LYS A 128 -8.27 13.05 -14.14
CA LYS A 128 -7.47 12.59 -15.27
C LYS A 128 -6.28 11.73 -14.84
N ARG A 129 -5.56 12.13 -13.76
CA ARG A 129 -4.44 11.36 -13.21
C ARG A 129 -4.94 10.07 -12.57
N MET A 130 -6.01 10.12 -11.78
CA MET A 130 -6.62 8.95 -11.15
C MET A 130 -7.08 7.93 -12.20
N GLU A 131 -7.78 8.38 -13.27
CA GLU A 131 -8.20 7.50 -14.34
C GLU A 131 -7.03 6.77 -14.99
N ARG A 132 -5.92 7.47 -15.24
CA ARG A 132 -4.73 6.84 -15.83
C ARG A 132 -4.10 5.81 -14.89
N MET A 133 -4.01 6.09 -13.57
CA MET A 133 -3.53 5.12 -12.59
C MET A 133 -4.43 3.89 -12.49
N VAL A 134 -5.75 4.09 -12.51
CA VAL A 134 -6.72 2.99 -12.50
C VAL A 134 -6.61 2.12 -13.77
N GLN A 135 -6.40 2.72 -14.92
CA GLN A 135 -6.19 1.98 -16.17
C GLN A 135 -4.92 1.13 -16.13
N GLU A 136 -3.82 1.67 -15.59
CA GLU A 136 -2.56 0.93 -15.39
C GLU A 136 -2.77 -0.26 -14.45
N ALA A 137 -3.30 -0.02 -13.25
CA ALA A 137 -3.55 -1.06 -12.26
C ALA A 137 -4.52 -2.15 -12.78
N LYS A 138 -5.54 -1.76 -13.56
CA LYS A 138 -6.47 -2.69 -14.19
C LYS A 138 -5.78 -3.61 -15.20
N ALA A 139 -4.82 -3.11 -15.96
CA ALA A 139 -4.02 -3.93 -16.88
C ALA A 139 -3.23 -5.00 -16.13
N SER A 140 -2.76 -4.70 -14.93
CA SER A 140 -2.08 -5.61 -14.01
C SER A 140 -3.03 -6.43 -13.12
N ARG A 141 -4.36 -6.32 -13.30
CA ARG A 141 -5.40 -6.96 -12.48
C ARG A 141 -5.37 -6.57 -10.99
N LEU A 142 -4.93 -5.37 -10.71
CA LEU A 142 -4.85 -4.80 -9.37
C LEU A 142 -6.01 -3.83 -9.11
N VAL A 143 -6.31 -3.61 -7.86
CA VAL A 143 -7.33 -2.68 -7.37
C VAL A 143 -6.65 -1.61 -6.53
N LEU A 144 -6.85 -0.35 -6.90
CA LEU A 144 -6.41 0.78 -6.12
C LEU A 144 -7.48 1.12 -5.07
N LEU A 145 -7.04 1.21 -3.82
CA LEU A 145 -7.86 1.59 -2.67
C LEU A 145 -7.48 3.02 -2.27
N ASP A 146 -8.36 3.97 -2.48
CA ASP A 146 -8.11 5.37 -2.13
C ASP A 146 -8.35 5.61 -0.65
N GLU A 147 -7.36 6.16 0.03
CA GLU A 147 -7.44 6.64 1.41
C GLU A 147 -7.51 8.18 1.37
N ASN A 148 -8.61 8.72 1.84
CA ASN A 148 -8.75 10.17 2.02
C ASN A 148 -7.94 10.64 3.23
N GLU A 149 -7.10 11.63 3.03
CA GLU A 149 -6.22 12.21 4.05
C GLU A 149 -6.50 13.71 4.23
#